data_65a4fd49ddd03d19ee0a1973c3873110
#
_entry.id   65a4fd49ddd03d19ee0a1973c3873110
#
_cell.length_a   1.000
_cell.length_b   1.000
_cell.length_c   1.000
_cell.angle_alpha   90.00
_cell.angle_beta   90.00
_cell.angle_gamma   90.00
#
_symmetry.space_group_name_H-M   'P 1'
#
loop_
_entity.id
_entity.type
_entity.pdbx_description
1 polymer ?
#
loop_
_entity_poly.entity_id
_entity_poly.type
_entity_poly.pdbx_seq_one_letter_code
_entity_poly.pdbx_strand_id
1 'polypeptide(L)'
;MCKCLYLFVGKSASGKTTIADMLEQTNGLVQIQSYCTRPPRYEGEIGHRFISEEEFKKLGKLAAYTFYNNHHYGTTFKQLEESSIYVIDVPGIEVLLKNLQNNPRPIRIIYFDAAVSTRIERMVDRDASDVEIISRLHHDDTPNDWYSQLDKLVWHYKNLENKDIELYKINANEDVGDVLEQVLYHINKNEE
;
A
#
# COMPACT_ATOMS: atom_id res chain seq x y z
N MET A 1 -12.81 13.37 9.54
CA MET A 1 -11.64 12.48 9.39
C MET A 1 -12.20 11.11 9.04
N CYS A 2 -11.68 10.44 8.02
CA CYS A 2 -12.15 9.11 7.59
C CYS A 2 -12.06 8.11 8.75
N LYS A 3 -13.11 7.33 8.94
CA LYS A 3 -13.24 6.38 10.05
C LYS A 3 -12.29 5.20 9.91
N CYS A 4 -12.13 4.68 8.67
CA CYS A 4 -11.30 3.52 8.36
C CYS A 4 -9.87 3.89 7.96
N LEU A 5 -8.95 2.94 8.07
CA LEU A 5 -7.65 2.94 7.43
C LEU A 5 -7.68 2.01 6.23
N TYR A 6 -7.49 2.55 5.03
CA TYR A 6 -7.46 1.79 3.79
C TYR A 6 -6.02 1.44 3.43
N LEU A 7 -5.69 0.14 3.38
CA LEU A 7 -4.39 -0.38 2.99
C LEU A 7 -4.45 -0.85 1.52
N PHE A 8 -3.76 -0.15 0.63
CA PHE A 8 -3.69 -0.52 -0.78
C PHE A 8 -2.51 -1.44 -1.03
N VAL A 9 -2.79 -2.66 -1.43
CA VAL A 9 -1.81 -3.73 -1.62
C VAL A 9 -1.91 -4.29 -3.03
N GLY A 10 -0.81 -4.72 -3.58
CA GLY A 10 -0.73 -5.35 -4.90
C GLY A 10 0.66 -5.23 -5.49
N LYS A 11 0.93 -6.01 -6.49
CA LYS A 11 2.23 -6.09 -7.15
C LYS A 11 2.63 -4.78 -7.84
N SER A 12 3.87 -4.63 -8.24
CA SER A 12 4.39 -3.45 -8.97
C SER A 12 3.52 -3.11 -10.18
N ALA A 13 3.28 -1.83 -10.43
CA ALA A 13 2.46 -1.31 -11.53
C ALA A 13 0.97 -1.75 -11.54
N SER A 14 0.43 -2.26 -10.42
CA SER A 14 -1.00 -2.58 -10.32
C SER A 14 -1.94 -1.35 -10.21
N GLY A 15 -1.42 -0.11 -10.15
CA GLY A 15 -2.21 1.12 -10.14
C GLY A 15 -2.50 1.71 -8.75
N LYS A 16 -2.02 1.11 -7.66
CA LYS A 16 -2.27 1.56 -6.26
C LYS A 16 -2.04 3.05 -6.04
N THR A 17 -0.86 3.54 -6.40
CA THR A 17 -0.48 4.95 -6.19
C THR A 17 -1.36 5.87 -7.03
N THR A 18 -1.64 5.52 -8.29
CA THR A 18 -2.51 6.30 -9.17
C THR A 18 -3.91 6.48 -8.57
N ILE A 19 -4.50 5.41 -8.06
CA ILE A 19 -5.82 5.47 -7.42
C ILE A 19 -5.76 6.24 -6.09
N ALA A 20 -4.70 6.06 -5.30
CA ALA A 20 -4.52 6.79 -4.05
C ALA A 20 -4.42 8.31 -4.29
N ASP A 21 -3.63 8.73 -5.30
CA ASP A 21 -3.49 10.14 -5.69
C ASP A 21 -4.82 10.73 -6.19
N MET A 22 -5.60 9.97 -6.98
CA MET A 22 -6.93 10.40 -7.43
C MET A 22 -7.88 10.60 -6.25
N LEU A 23 -7.91 9.68 -5.30
CA LEU A 23 -8.76 9.77 -4.11
C LEU A 23 -8.34 10.92 -3.20
N GLU A 24 -7.06 11.24 -3.08
CA GLU A 24 -6.59 12.40 -2.34
C GLU A 24 -7.09 13.71 -2.98
N GLN A 25 -7.03 13.80 -4.32
CA GLN A 25 -7.46 15.00 -5.06
C GLN A 25 -8.97 15.19 -5.12
N THR A 26 -9.75 14.11 -5.21
CA THR A 26 -11.19 14.18 -5.48
C THR A 26 -12.06 13.96 -4.24
N ASN A 27 -11.61 13.16 -3.29
CA ASN A 27 -12.39 12.72 -2.13
C ASN A 27 -11.83 13.24 -0.79
N GLY A 28 -10.71 13.96 -0.81
CA GLY A 28 -10.08 14.50 0.39
C GLY A 28 -9.52 13.44 1.34
N LEU A 29 -9.26 12.22 0.84
CA LEU A 29 -8.64 11.16 1.60
C LEU A 29 -7.13 11.37 1.63
N VAL A 30 -6.56 11.49 2.82
CA VAL A 30 -5.13 11.77 2.99
C VAL A 30 -4.30 10.50 2.82
N GLN A 31 -3.35 10.52 1.89
CA GLN A 31 -2.41 9.42 1.68
C GLN A 31 -1.20 9.54 2.59
N ILE A 32 -0.76 8.42 3.17
CA ILE A 32 0.50 8.32 3.89
C ILE A 32 1.67 8.46 2.90
N GLN A 33 2.51 9.46 3.11
CA GLN A 33 3.83 9.55 2.48
C GLN A 33 4.87 8.91 3.40
N SER A 34 5.09 7.61 3.25
CA SER A 34 6.05 6.89 4.08
C SER A 34 7.48 7.41 3.91
N TYR A 35 8.28 7.37 4.96
CA TYR A 35 9.71 7.68 4.87
C TYR A 35 10.44 6.60 4.08
N CYS A 36 11.38 7.01 3.23
CA CYS A 36 12.17 6.11 2.39
C CYS A 36 13.62 6.58 2.28
N THR A 37 14.58 5.65 2.40
CA THR A 37 16.01 5.97 2.28
C THR A 37 16.57 5.80 0.86
N ARG A 38 15.76 5.34 -0.10
CA ARG A 38 16.21 5.35 -1.50
C ARG A 38 16.19 6.78 -2.06
N PRO A 39 17.00 7.07 -3.04
CA PRO A 39 16.85 8.32 -3.80
C PRO A 39 15.51 8.34 -4.58
N PRO A 40 14.94 9.52 -4.84
CA PRO A 40 13.82 9.63 -5.77
C PRO A 40 14.22 9.11 -7.16
N ARG A 41 13.29 8.47 -7.87
CA ARG A 41 13.50 7.93 -9.21
C ARG A 41 13.56 9.03 -10.28
N TYR A 42 12.82 10.11 -10.03
CA TYR A 42 12.76 11.29 -10.87
C TYR A 42 12.51 12.52 -10.00
N GLU A 43 12.81 13.69 -10.54
CA GLU A 43 12.57 14.95 -9.84
C GLU A 43 11.08 15.16 -9.57
N GLY A 44 10.72 15.47 -8.32
CA GLY A 44 9.32 15.66 -7.93
C GLY A 44 8.53 14.36 -7.66
N GLU A 45 9.19 13.20 -7.53
CA GLU A 45 8.50 11.96 -7.15
C GLU A 45 7.73 12.14 -5.83
N ILE A 46 6.41 11.91 -5.86
CA ILE A 46 5.50 11.92 -4.72
C ILE A 46 5.27 10.52 -4.16
N GLY A 47 4.55 10.40 -3.03
CA GLY A 47 4.21 9.11 -2.39
C GLY A 47 5.20 8.66 -1.32
N HIS A 48 6.40 9.29 -1.26
CA HIS A 48 7.38 9.06 -0.20
C HIS A 48 8.02 10.36 0.27
N ARG A 49 8.46 10.36 1.53
CA ARG A 49 9.39 11.36 2.08
C ARG A 49 10.80 10.78 2.03
N PHE A 50 11.60 11.23 1.06
CA PHE A 50 12.97 10.78 0.88
C PHE A 50 13.88 11.42 1.92
N ILE A 51 14.56 10.59 2.72
CA ILE A 51 15.43 11.01 3.81
C ILE A 51 16.71 10.16 3.83
N SER A 52 17.75 10.65 4.50
CA SER A 52 18.97 9.88 4.71
C SER A 52 18.76 8.72 5.70
N GLU A 53 19.71 7.77 5.72
CA GLU A 53 19.68 6.68 6.71
C GLU A 53 19.83 7.20 8.15
N GLU A 54 20.62 8.27 8.36
CA GLU A 54 20.80 8.92 9.66
C GLU A 54 19.49 9.54 10.15
N GLU A 55 18.72 10.16 9.26
CA GLU A 55 17.40 10.72 9.58
C GLU A 55 16.40 9.61 9.85
N PHE A 56 16.43 8.53 9.05
CA PHE A 56 15.54 7.39 9.25
C PHE A 56 15.73 6.75 10.64
N LYS A 57 16.98 6.58 11.08
CA LYS A 57 17.32 6.06 12.42
C LYS A 57 16.77 6.93 13.56
N LYS A 58 16.54 8.21 13.31
CA LYS A 58 16.01 9.16 14.31
C LYS A 58 14.48 9.15 14.42
N LEU A 59 13.76 8.47 13.51
CA LEU A 59 12.29 8.42 13.54
C LEU A 59 11.74 7.69 14.77
N GLY A 60 12.53 6.89 15.45
CA GLY A 60 12.12 6.13 16.63
C GLY A 60 11.22 4.95 16.28
N LYS A 61 10.19 4.71 17.09
CA LYS A 61 9.27 3.58 16.88
C LYS A 61 8.35 3.85 15.68
N LEU A 62 8.39 2.94 14.71
CA LEU A 62 7.56 3.00 13.51
C LEU A 62 6.28 2.19 13.67
N ALA A 63 5.19 2.65 13.06
CA ALA A 63 3.92 1.91 12.98
C ALA A 63 4.01 0.77 11.96
N ALA A 64 4.68 1.01 10.82
CA ALA A 64 4.99 0.00 9.80
C ALA A 64 6.44 0.17 9.35
N TYR A 65 7.07 -0.94 8.95
CA TYR A 65 8.44 -0.97 8.49
C TYR A 65 8.66 -2.13 7.51
N THR A 66 9.39 -1.85 6.44
CA THR A 66 9.89 -2.84 5.49
C THR A 66 11.30 -2.47 5.06
N PHE A 67 12.17 -3.47 4.91
CA PHE A 67 13.47 -3.33 4.26
C PHE A 67 13.41 -3.98 2.90
N TYR A 68 13.59 -3.18 1.86
CA TYR A 68 13.47 -3.64 0.49
C TYR A 68 14.53 -3.03 -0.41
N ASN A 69 15.17 -3.86 -1.23
CA ASN A 69 16.21 -3.47 -2.19
C ASN A 69 17.29 -2.54 -1.57
N ASN A 70 17.81 -2.93 -0.40
CA ASN A 70 18.80 -2.19 0.40
C ASN A 70 18.32 -0.81 0.90
N HIS A 71 17.02 -0.56 0.94
CA HIS A 71 16.45 0.67 1.45
C HIS A 71 15.41 0.42 2.54
N HIS A 72 15.34 1.36 3.47
CA HIS A 72 14.35 1.36 4.54
C HIS A 72 13.10 2.09 4.09
N TYR A 73 11.94 1.52 4.41
CA TYR A 73 10.63 2.14 4.26
C TYR A 73 9.91 2.09 5.59
N GLY A 74 9.30 3.18 6.01
CA GLY A 74 8.64 3.20 7.30
C GLY A 74 7.65 4.34 7.46
N THR A 75 6.69 4.13 8.36
CA THR A 75 5.64 5.10 8.69
C THR A 75 5.57 5.25 10.19
N THR A 76 5.46 6.49 10.65
CA THR A 76 5.28 6.80 12.07
C THR A 76 3.81 6.68 12.49
N PHE A 77 3.55 6.49 13.78
CA PHE A 77 2.18 6.49 14.32
C PHE A 77 1.45 7.81 14.03
N LYS A 78 2.16 8.94 14.10
CA LYS A 78 1.58 10.25 13.79
C LYS A 78 1.06 10.32 12.35
N GLN A 79 1.85 9.89 11.35
CA GLN A 79 1.40 9.84 9.95
C GLN A 79 0.17 8.96 9.79
N LEU A 80 0.13 7.83 10.51
CA LEU A 80 -0.99 6.90 10.46
C LEU A 80 -2.28 7.50 11.03
N GLU A 81 -2.20 8.28 12.10
CA GLU A 81 -3.35 8.97 12.71
C GLU A 81 -3.91 10.07 11.80
N GLU A 82 -3.04 10.79 11.09
CA GLU A 82 -3.38 11.91 10.23
C GLU A 82 -3.86 11.49 8.82
N SER A 83 -3.84 10.20 8.48
CA SER A 83 -4.06 9.71 7.12
C SER A 83 -5.19 8.69 7.03
N SER A 84 -5.68 8.48 5.80
CA SER A 84 -6.77 7.54 5.50
C SER A 84 -6.33 6.41 4.59
N ILE A 85 -5.34 6.63 3.71
CA ILE A 85 -4.85 5.66 2.73
C ILE A 85 -3.38 5.37 2.98
N TYR A 86 -3.00 4.10 2.92
CA TYR A 86 -1.62 3.66 2.96
C TYR A 86 -1.32 2.66 1.84
N VAL A 87 -0.44 3.02 0.91
CA VAL A 87 0.10 2.09 -0.09
C VAL A 87 1.25 1.34 0.56
N ILE A 88 1.07 0.03 0.79
CA ILE A 88 1.94 -0.78 1.63
C ILE A 88 2.11 -2.19 1.03
N ASP A 89 3.20 -2.87 1.33
CA ASP A 89 3.44 -4.28 0.99
C ASP A 89 3.00 -5.24 2.10
N VAL A 90 2.97 -6.53 1.78
CA VAL A 90 2.53 -7.57 2.73
C VAL A 90 3.41 -7.62 3.99
N PRO A 91 4.76 -7.59 3.92
CA PRO A 91 5.60 -7.52 5.12
C PRO A 91 5.33 -6.30 5.99
N GLY A 92 5.11 -5.14 5.37
CA GLY A 92 4.77 -3.91 6.09
C GLY A 92 3.43 -4.02 6.84
N ILE A 93 2.44 -4.70 6.24
CA ILE A 93 1.15 -4.98 6.91
C ILE A 93 1.33 -5.86 8.15
N GLU A 94 2.16 -6.88 8.08
CA GLU A 94 2.41 -7.74 9.25
C GLU A 94 2.94 -6.94 10.44
N VAL A 95 3.89 -6.04 10.20
CA VAL A 95 4.43 -5.14 11.24
C VAL A 95 3.36 -4.17 11.73
N LEU A 96 2.60 -3.59 10.80
CA LEU A 96 1.52 -2.65 11.11
C LEU A 96 0.47 -3.28 12.02
N LEU A 97 -0.05 -4.46 11.67
CA LEU A 97 -1.09 -5.15 12.43
C LEU A 97 -0.62 -5.52 13.83
N LYS A 98 0.62 -5.99 13.98
CA LYS A 98 1.25 -6.22 15.28
C LYS A 98 1.27 -4.96 16.16
N ASN A 99 1.64 -3.82 15.58
CA ASN A 99 1.73 -2.57 16.31
C ASN A 99 0.38 -1.93 16.61
N LEU A 100 -0.68 -2.32 15.88
CA LEU A 100 -2.05 -1.82 16.02
C LEU A 100 -3.00 -2.78 16.73
N GLN A 101 -2.53 -3.79 17.45
CA GLN A 101 -3.39 -4.77 18.13
C GLN A 101 -4.50 -4.10 18.97
N ASN A 102 -4.14 -3.10 19.76
CA ASN A 102 -5.07 -2.40 20.65
C ASN A 102 -5.69 -1.12 20.02
N ASN A 103 -5.44 -0.85 18.74
CA ASN A 103 -6.03 0.31 18.07
C ASN A 103 -7.42 -0.05 17.52
N PRO A 104 -8.50 0.67 17.92
CA PRO A 104 -9.86 0.33 17.51
C PRO A 104 -10.20 0.74 16.08
N ARG A 105 -9.31 1.45 15.37
CA ARG A 105 -9.57 1.92 14.02
C ARG A 105 -9.81 0.75 13.07
N PRO A 106 -10.94 0.73 12.34
CA PRO A 106 -11.21 -0.29 11.34
C PRO A 106 -10.17 -0.27 10.22
N ILE A 107 -9.78 -1.46 9.75
CA ILE A 107 -8.79 -1.62 8.67
C ILE A 107 -9.47 -2.29 7.48
N ARG A 108 -9.33 -1.71 6.29
CA ARG A 108 -9.83 -2.24 5.04
C ARG A 108 -8.67 -2.43 4.07
N ILE A 109 -8.34 -3.67 3.77
CA ILE A 109 -7.27 -4.02 2.83
C ILE A 109 -7.90 -4.14 1.45
N ILE A 110 -7.42 -3.36 0.49
CA ILE A 110 -7.83 -3.44 -0.91
C ILE A 110 -6.67 -4.00 -1.71
N TYR A 111 -6.83 -5.22 -2.22
CA TYR A 111 -5.85 -5.91 -3.04
C TYR A 111 -6.10 -5.64 -4.51
N PHE A 112 -5.14 -4.99 -5.17
CA PHE A 112 -5.16 -4.67 -6.59
C PHE A 112 -4.61 -5.85 -7.40
N ASP A 113 -5.51 -6.65 -7.97
CA ASP A 113 -5.16 -7.83 -8.78
C ASP A 113 -4.99 -7.44 -10.24
N ALA A 114 -3.74 -7.34 -10.68
CA ALA A 114 -3.37 -7.02 -12.06
C ALA A 114 -2.53 -8.15 -12.67
N ALA A 115 -2.88 -8.56 -13.89
CA ALA A 115 -2.14 -9.54 -14.67
C ALA A 115 -0.70 -9.07 -14.96
N VAL A 116 0.20 -10.02 -15.16
CA VAL A 116 1.61 -9.70 -15.47
C VAL A 116 1.71 -8.86 -16.75
N SER A 117 0.93 -9.20 -17.80
CA SER A 117 0.87 -8.42 -19.05
C SER A 117 0.51 -6.96 -18.82
N THR A 118 -0.59 -6.71 -18.10
CA THR A 118 -1.06 -5.35 -17.76
C THR A 118 -0.01 -4.56 -16.99
N ARG A 119 0.69 -5.22 -16.07
CA ARG A 119 1.75 -4.58 -15.27
C ARG A 119 2.98 -4.23 -16.10
N ILE A 120 3.36 -5.11 -17.03
CA ILE A 120 4.47 -4.86 -17.98
C ILE A 120 4.11 -3.67 -18.87
N GLU A 121 2.94 -3.68 -19.50
CA GLU A 121 2.46 -2.58 -20.35
C GLU A 121 2.55 -1.24 -19.60
N ARG A 122 2.01 -1.17 -18.40
CA ARG A 122 2.06 0.04 -17.57
C ARG A 122 3.48 0.46 -17.14
N MET A 123 4.43 -0.47 -17.07
CA MET A 123 5.83 -0.13 -16.80
C MET A 123 6.51 0.40 -18.06
N VAL A 124 6.23 -0.18 -19.24
CA VAL A 124 6.70 0.32 -20.54
C VAL A 124 6.18 1.73 -20.81
N ASP A 125 4.89 1.99 -20.58
CA ASP A 125 4.28 3.31 -20.74
C ASP A 125 4.88 4.41 -19.85
N ARG A 126 5.62 4.01 -18.81
CA ARG A 126 6.35 4.92 -17.90
C ARG A 126 7.85 4.99 -18.22
N ASP A 127 8.27 4.55 -19.38
CA ASP A 127 9.67 4.51 -19.83
C ASP A 127 10.60 3.71 -18.90
N ALA A 128 10.06 2.70 -18.18
CA ALA A 128 10.88 1.82 -17.37
C ALA A 128 11.79 0.95 -18.27
N SER A 129 13.06 0.85 -17.93
CA SER A 129 14.00 -0.02 -18.64
C SER A 129 13.66 -1.50 -18.44
N ASP A 130 14.06 -2.36 -19.39
CA ASP A 130 13.89 -3.82 -19.29
C ASP A 130 14.47 -4.38 -17.99
N VAL A 131 15.63 -3.87 -17.57
CA VAL A 131 16.28 -4.28 -16.32
C VAL A 131 15.40 -3.94 -15.10
N GLU A 132 14.78 -2.77 -15.08
CA GLU A 132 13.86 -2.37 -14.01
C GLU A 132 12.60 -3.24 -14.02
N ILE A 133 12.02 -3.49 -15.20
CA ILE A 133 10.83 -4.34 -15.35
C ILE A 133 11.12 -5.75 -14.81
N ILE A 134 12.21 -6.38 -15.27
CA ILE A 134 12.63 -7.72 -14.83
C ILE A 134 12.86 -7.76 -13.32
N SER A 135 13.57 -6.78 -12.77
CA SER A 135 13.83 -6.69 -11.33
C SER A 135 12.55 -6.62 -10.51
N ARG A 136 11.57 -5.82 -10.94
CA ARG A 136 10.27 -5.68 -10.25
C ARG A 136 9.43 -6.94 -10.35
N LEU A 137 9.37 -7.57 -11.52
CA LEU A 137 8.65 -8.82 -11.71
C LEU A 137 9.24 -9.94 -10.85
N HIS A 138 10.56 -10.07 -10.84
CA HIS A 138 11.24 -11.07 -10.02
C HIS A 138 11.01 -10.87 -8.51
N HIS A 139 10.94 -9.62 -8.06
CA HIS A 139 10.59 -9.33 -6.68
C HIS A 139 9.14 -9.69 -6.34
N ASP A 140 8.23 -9.40 -7.25
CA ASP A 140 6.81 -9.69 -7.07
C ASP A 140 6.49 -11.19 -7.17
N ASP A 141 7.34 -11.98 -7.83
CA ASP A 141 7.20 -13.43 -8.02
C ASP A 141 7.74 -14.21 -6.81
N THR A 142 7.27 -13.84 -5.63
CA THR A 142 7.51 -14.67 -4.44
C THR A 142 6.75 -15.99 -4.55
N PRO A 143 7.27 -17.10 -3.99
CA PRO A 143 6.58 -18.41 -4.01
C PRO A 143 5.21 -18.41 -3.37
N ASN A 144 4.93 -17.38 -2.58
CA ASN A 144 3.66 -17.23 -1.87
C ASN A 144 2.80 -16.18 -2.58
N ASP A 145 1.59 -16.59 -2.95
CA ASP A 145 0.57 -15.67 -3.44
C ASP A 145 0.21 -14.63 -2.37
N TRP A 146 0.39 -13.35 -2.68
CA TRP A 146 0.16 -12.23 -1.76
C TRP A 146 -1.28 -12.18 -1.25
N TYR A 147 -2.24 -12.52 -2.12
CA TYR A 147 -3.64 -12.53 -1.70
C TYR A 147 -3.89 -13.60 -0.63
N SER A 148 -3.38 -14.81 -0.82
CA SER A 148 -3.50 -15.90 0.15
C SER A 148 -2.79 -15.59 1.48
N GLN A 149 -1.68 -14.86 1.45
CA GLN A 149 -1.02 -14.39 2.67
C GLN A 149 -1.89 -13.39 3.42
N LEU A 150 -2.47 -12.41 2.70
CA LEU A 150 -3.37 -11.41 3.28
C LEU A 150 -4.62 -12.05 3.85
N ASP A 151 -5.23 -13.01 3.15
CA ASP A 151 -6.41 -13.73 3.62
C ASP A 151 -6.16 -14.44 4.95
N LYS A 152 -5.02 -15.11 5.09
CA LYS A 152 -4.60 -15.74 6.36
C LYS A 152 -4.38 -14.71 7.47
N LEU A 153 -3.75 -13.58 7.18
CA LEU A 153 -3.55 -12.51 8.14
C LEU A 153 -4.88 -11.93 8.61
N VAL A 154 -5.78 -11.61 7.68
CA VAL A 154 -7.10 -11.08 7.99
C VAL A 154 -7.89 -12.08 8.84
N TRP A 155 -7.89 -13.36 8.46
CA TRP A 155 -8.53 -14.41 9.24
C TRP A 155 -8.01 -14.44 10.70
N HIS A 156 -6.68 -14.39 10.88
CA HIS A 156 -6.04 -14.40 12.20
C HIS A 156 -6.51 -13.20 13.05
N TYR A 157 -6.32 -11.99 12.55
CA TYR A 157 -6.63 -10.77 13.31
C TYR A 157 -8.13 -10.59 13.56
N LYS A 158 -8.98 -10.99 12.61
CA LYS A 158 -10.44 -10.93 12.77
C LYS A 158 -10.95 -11.92 13.81
N ASN A 159 -10.49 -13.16 13.77
CA ASN A 159 -11.08 -14.25 14.57
C ASN A 159 -10.35 -14.49 15.92
N LEU A 160 -9.05 -14.25 16.00
CA LEU A 160 -8.27 -14.49 17.22
C LEU A 160 -8.00 -13.21 18.00
N GLU A 161 -7.84 -12.07 17.33
CA GLU A 161 -7.55 -10.77 17.95
C GLU A 161 -8.78 -9.85 17.98
N ASN A 162 -9.94 -10.32 17.51
CA ASN A 162 -11.21 -9.57 17.46
C ASN A 162 -11.07 -8.16 16.84
N LYS A 163 -10.23 -8.03 15.80
CA LYS A 163 -9.99 -6.77 15.11
C LYS A 163 -11.00 -6.55 13.99
N ASP A 164 -11.50 -5.32 13.85
CA ASP A 164 -12.32 -4.92 12.71
C ASP A 164 -11.43 -4.74 11.47
N ILE A 165 -11.27 -5.83 10.72
CA ILE A 165 -10.42 -5.91 9.53
C ILE A 165 -11.11 -6.72 8.43
N GLU A 166 -11.05 -6.22 7.19
CA GLU A 166 -11.57 -6.91 6.01
C GLU A 166 -10.63 -6.81 4.83
N LEU A 167 -10.70 -7.79 3.92
CA LEU A 167 -9.93 -7.88 2.67
C LEU A 167 -10.89 -7.85 1.48
N TYR A 168 -10.64 -6.92 0.58
CA TYR A 168 -11.34 -6.81 -0.70
C TYR A 168 -10.35 -7.02 -1.85
N LYS A 169 -10.79 -7.75 -2.87
CA LYS A 169 -10.03 -7.95 -4.09
C LYS A 169 -10.71 -7.21 -5.23
N ILE A 170 -9.98 -6.35 -5.93
CA ILE A 170 -10.48 -5.60 -7.08
C ILE A 170 -9.77 -6.04 -8.36
N ASN A 171 -10.45 -5.96 -9.49
CA ASN A 171 -9.87 -6.22 -10.81
C ASN A 171 -9.11 -4.98 -11.29
N ALA A 172 -7.80 -4.98 -11.12
CA ALA A 172 -6.95 -3.87 -11.52
C ALA A 172 -6.42 -3.97 -12.98
N ASN A 173 -7.02 -4.84 -13.82
CA ASN A 173 -6.72 -4.92 -15.26
C ASN A 173 -7.53 -3.93 -16.09
N GLU A 174 -8.58 -3.38 -15.54
CA GLU A 174 -9.50 -2.45 -16.18
C GLU A 174 -8.91 -1.04 -16.30
N ASP A 175 -9.64 -0.16 -16.98
CA ASP A 175 -9.27 1.25 -17.09
C ASP A 175 -9.28 1.91 -15.71
N VAL A 176 -8.49 2.97 -15.57
CA VAL A 176 -8.30 3.65 -14.28
C VAL A 176 -9.59 4.14 -13.65
N GLY A 177 -10.58 4.57 -14.46
CA GLY A 177 -11.91 4.97 -13.99
C GLY A 177 -12.68 3.84 -13.37
N ASP A 178 -12.72 2.67 -14.02
CA ASP A 178 -13.42 1.48 -13.53
C ASP A 178 -12.77 0.93 -12.25
N VAL A 179 -11.43 0.97 -12.19
CA VAL A 179 -10.71 0.60 -10.97
C VAL A 179 -11.02 1.56 -9.82
N LEU A 180 -11.10 2.87 -10.09
CA LEU A 180 -11.48 3.88 -9.10
C LEU A 180 -12.90 3.63 -8.58
N GLU A 181 -13.87 3.33 -9.46
CA GLU A 181 -15.25 3.02 -9.07
C GLU A 181 -15.34 1.80 -8.17
N GLN A 182 -14.60 0.72 -8.46
CA GLN A 182 -14.52 -0.46 -7.60
C GLN A 182 -14.00 -0.09 -6.19
N VAL A 183 -12.95 0.73 -6.12
CA VAL A 183 -12.39 1.18 -4.84
C VAL A 183 -13.37 2.07 -4.08
N LEU A 184 -13.99 3.04 -4.75
CA LEU A 184 -15.00 3.92 -4.15
C LEU A 184 -16.21 3.16 -3.62
N TYR A 185 -16.67 2.12 -4.32
CA TYR A 185 -17.73 1.25 -3.82
C TYR A 185 -17.40 0.68 -2.43
N HIS A 186 -16.18 0.17 -2.24
CA HIS A 186 -15.76 -0.36 -0.94
C HIS A 186 -15.55 0.73 0.12
N ILE A 187 -15.05 1.91 -0.27
CA ILE A 187 -14.87 3.03 0.65
C ILE A 187 -16.24 3.50 1.16
N ASN A 188 -17.18 3.82 0.27
CA ASN A 188 -18.49 4.36 0.63
C ASN A 188 -19.28 3.40 1.53
N LYS A 189 -19.27 2.10 1.21
CA LYS A 189 -19.91 1.06 2.02
C LYS A 189 -19.39 1.00 3.47
N ASN A 190 -18.16 1.40 3.71
CA ASN A 190 -17.53 1.34 5.04
C ASN A 190 -17.61 2.65 5.83
N GLU A 191 -18.02 3.75 5.18
CA GLU A 191 -18.20 5.04 5.85
C GLU A 191 -19.66 5.33 6.23
N GLU A 192 -20.61 4.56 5.71
CA GLU A 192 -22.02 4.54 6.15
C GLU A 192 -22.16 3.88 7.53
#